data_456de028da2c8a455ff94bf566f48d12
#
_entry.id   456de028da2c8a455ff94bf566f48d12
#
_cell.length_a   1.000
_cell.length_b   1.000
_cell.length_c   1.000
_cell.angle_alpha   90.00
_cell.angle_beta   90.00
_cell.angle_gamma   90.00
#
_symmetry.space_group_name_H-M   'P 1'
#
loop_
_entity.id
_entity.type
_entity.pdbx_description
1 polymer ?
#
loop_
_entity_poly.entity_id
_entity_poly.type
_entity_poly.pdbx_seq_one_letter_code
_entity_poly.pdbx_strand_id
1 'polypeptide(L)'
;RFGTVGPVIEGQQVKLEADGEICVKGPSVMMGYYKRPDLTAETIIDGWLHTGDIGVFEENKFLKITDRKKELFKTSGGKYVAPQPIENKMKESPFVEQMMVVGAEQKFVGALIVPSIPNLREWMQHKGIPFTTAEDAVNNPKVLDLYRELVDSFNKFFNHVEQIKKFELLPNEWTIDTGELTPTLKLKRKVIMEKYKAAIDRIYA
;
A
#
# COMPACT_ATOMS: atom_id res chain seq x y z
N ARG A 1 0.42 -22.34 5.07
CA ARG A 1 -0.25 -21.32 5.87
C ARG A 1 -0.72 -20.18 5.00
N PHE A 2 -2.02 -19.82 5.09
CA PHE A 2 -2.58 -18.71 4.32
C PHE A 2 -1.92 -17.38 4.74
N GLY A 3 -1.68 -16.49 3.75
CA GLY A 3 -1.07 -15.18 3.97
C GLY A 3 0.45 -15.18 4.15
N THR A 4 1.12 -16.32 3.99
CA THR A 4 2.58 -16.45 4.00
C THR A 4 3.09 -17.00 2.67
N VAL A 5 4.38 -16.82 2.39
CA VAL A 5 5.06 -17.46 1.24
C VAL A 5 5.54 -18.87 1.55
N GLY A 6 5.33 -19.32 2.77
CA GLY A 6 5.68 -20.69 3.20
C GLY A 6 6.98 -20.79 4.00
N PRO A 7 7.41 -22.01 4.33
CA PRO A 7 8.69 -22.26 4.99
C PRO A 7 9.85 -22.07 4.00
N VAL A 8 11.03 -21.84 4.55
CA VAL A 8 12.26 -21.80 3.75
C VAL A 8 12.48 -23.16 3.10
N ILE A 9 12.70 -23.15 1.78
CA ILE A 9 12.94 -24.38 1.01
C ILE A 9 14.35 -24.91 1.24
N GLU A 10 14.55 -26.21 1.06
CA GLU A 10 15.84 -26.86 1.22
C GLU A 10 16.92 -26.25 0.29
N GLY A 11 18.12 -26.09 0.81
CA GLY A 11 19.25 -25.46 0.11
C GLY A 11 19.25 -23.93 0.12
N GLN A 12 18.18 -23.28 0.60
CA GLN A 12 18.11 -21.84 0.79
C GLN A 12 18.31 -21.47 2.25
N GLN A 13 18.89 -20.28 2.47
CA GLN A 13 18.97 -19.62 3.77
C GLN A 13 18.24 -18.29 3.68
N VAL A 14 17.47 -17.98 4.70
CA VAL A 14 16.74 -16.71 4.83
C VAL A 14 17.05 -16.10 6.19
N LYS A 15 17.40 -14.83 6.21
CA LYS A 15 17.51 -14.04 7.45
C LYS A 15 16.70 -12.75 7.29
N LEU A 16 16.37 -12.16 8.42
CA LEU A 16 15.82 -10.80 8.48
C LEU A 16 16.88 -9.88 9.05
N GLU A 17 17.14 -8.76 8.41
CA GLU A 17 17.98 -7.70 8.94
C GLU A 17 17.28 -6.96 10.09
N ALA A 18 18.00 -6.09 10.78
CA ALA A 18 17.46 -5.34 11.91
C ALA A 18 16.24 -4.46 11.58
N ASP A 19 16.11 -4.05 10.31
CA ASP A 19 14.99 -3.29 9.79
C ASP A 19 13.87 -4.18 9.21
N GLY A 20 14.02 -5.51 9.32
CA GLY A 20 13.07 -6.50 8.81
C GLY A 20 13.26 -6.86 7.33
N GLU A 21 14.31 -6.35 6.66
CA GLU A 21 14.56 -6.74 5.27
C GLU A 21 14.86 -8.23 5.16
N ILE A 22 14.17 -8.88 4.21
CA ILE A 22 14.38 -10.28 3.89
C ILE A 22 15.66 -10.40 3.06
N CYS A 23 16.63 -11.16 3.56
CA CYS A 23 17.84 -11.49 2.83
C CYS A 23 17.89 -12.99 2.57
N VAL A 24 18.28 -13.36 1.35
CA VAL A 24 18.30 -14.76 0.88
C VAL A 24 19.72 -15.13 0.42
N LYS A 25 20.15 -16.34 0.77
CA LYS A 25 21.40 -16.92 0.31
C LYS A 25 21.16 -18.37 -0.11
N GLY A 26 21.69 -18.76 -1.28
CA GLY A 26 21.58 -20.12 -1.77
C GLY A 26 21.69 -20.22 -3.29
N PRO A 27 21.54 -21.42 -3.84
CA PRO A 27 21.79 -21.68 -5.26
C PRO A 27 20.79 -21.00 -6.23
N SER A 28 19.64 -20.50 -5.72
CA SER A 28 18.68 -19.75 -6.55
C SER A 28 19.02 -18.26 -6.67
N VAL A 29 20.00 -17.77 -5.90
CA VAL A 29 20.43 -16.38 -5.99
C VAL A 29 21.19 -16.18 -7.30
N MET A 30 20.81 -15.14 -8.04
CA MET A 30 21.48 -14.77 -9.30
C MET A 30 22.97 -14.49 -9.11
N MET A 31 23.78 -14.66 -10.15
CA MET A 31 25.18 -14.26 -10.15
C MET A 31 25.34 -12.73 -10.13
N GLY A 32 24.37 -11.99 -10.61
CA GLY A 32 24.37 -10.53 -10.66
C GLY A 32 23.51 -9.97 -11.78
N TYR A 33 23.39 -8.66 -11.82
CA TYR A 33 22.72 -7.93 -12.91
C TYR A 33 23.63 -7.84 -14.14
N TYR A 34 23.10 -8.19 -15.30
CA TYR A 34 23.84 -8.15 -16.56
C TYR A 34 24.39 -6.75 -16.86
N LYS A 35 25.72 -6.67 -17.05
CA LYS A 35 26.45 -5.40 -17.29
C LYS A 35 26.23 -4.29 -16.25
N ARG A 36 25.80 -4.66 -15.02
CA ARG A 36 25.60 -3.71 -13.93
C ARG A 36 26.26 -4.22 -12.63
N PRO A 37 27.61 -4.22 -12.59
CA PRO A 37 28.33 -4.64 -11.38
C PRO A 37 28.06 -3.72 -10.19
N ASP A 38 27.78 -2.45 -10.43
CA ASP A 38 27.35 -1.46 -9.45
C ASP A 38 26.10 -1.93 -8.70
N LEU A 39 25.01 -2.23 -9.44
CA LEU A 39 23.76 -2.74 -8.84
C LEU A 39 23.95 -4.11 -8.20
N THR A 40 24.83 -4.94 -8.76
CA THR A 40 25.11 -6.25 -8.18
C THR A 40 25.73 -6.11 -6.80
N ALA A 41 26.73 -5.24 -6.65
CA ALA A 41 27.39 -4.99 -5.37
C ALA A 41 26.46 -4.36 -4.33
N GLU A 42 25.50 -3.51 -4.76
CA GLU A 42 24.47 -2.93 -3.88
C GLU A 42 23.44 -3.97 -3.41
N THR A 43 23.17 -4.99 -4.24
CA THR A 43 22.07 -5.94 -4.02
C THR A 43 22.55 -7.25 -3.38
N ILE A 44 23.79 -7.69 -3.70
CA ILE A 44 24.38 -8.91 -3.15
C ILE A 44 25.56 -8.53 -2.25
N ILE A 45 25.35 -8.58 -0.94
CA ILE A 45 26.35 -8.20 0.07
C ILE A 45 26.73 -9.46 0.87
N ASP A 46 28.01 -9.80 0.89
CA ASP A 46 28.55 -11.00 1.58
C ASP A 46 27.84 -12.32 1.17
N GLY A 47 27.42 -12.37 -0.10
CA GLY A 47 26.70 -13.51 -0.68
C GLY A 47 25.22 -13.58 -0.29
N TRP A 48 24.68 -12.56 0.36
CA TRP A 48 23.25 -12.41 0.67
C TRP A 48 22.61 -11.46 -0.32
N LEU A 49 21.56 -11.93 -0.98
CA LEU A 49 20.69 -11.10 -1.80
C LEU A 49 19.77 -10.29 -0.88
N HIS A 50 19.90 -8.98 -0.89
CA HIS A 50 18.97 -8.03 -0.27
C HIS A 50 17.78 -7.86 -1.19
N THR A 51 16.62 -8.43 -0.79
CA THR A 51 15.44 -8.50 -1.66
C THR A 51 14.73 -7.16 -1.81
N GLY A 52 14.92 -6.25 -0.87
CA GLY A 52 14.15 -5.02 -0.75
C GLY A 52 12.72 -5.25 -0.26
N ASP A 53 12.38 -6.46 0.13
CA ASP A 53 11.10 -6.80 0.75
C ASP A 53 11.28 -6.90 2.27
N ILE A 54 10.32 -6.40 3.02
CA ILE A 54 10.25 -6.49 4.49
C ILE A 54 9.36 -7.67 4.86
N GLY A 55 9.74 -8.40 5.91
CA GLY A 55 8.96 -9.56 6.33
C GLY A 55 9.13 -9.92 7.78
N VAL A 56 8.36 -10.92 8.18
CA VAL A 56 8.40 -11.53 9.50
C VAL A 56 8.28 -13.05 9.37
N PHE A 57 8.79 -13.78 10.35
CA PHE A 57 8.51 -15.20 10.49
C PHE A 57 7.30 -15.40 11.41
N GLU A 58 6.20 -15.96 10.87
CA GLU A 58 5.09 -16.45 11.67
C GLU A 58 5.44 -17.86 12.21
N GLU A 59 5.16 -18.10 13.49
CA GLU A 59 5.46 -19.35 14.17
C GLU A 59 6.93 -19.80 14.03
N ASN A 60 7.85 -18.84 13.85
CA ASN A 60 9.29 -19.08 13.59
C ASN A 60 9.58 -20.00 12.39
N LYS A 61 8.64 -20.19 11.49
CA LYS A 61 8.73 -21.14 10.39
C LYS A 61 8.27 -20.56 9.05
N PHE A 62 7.17 -19.81 9.05
CA PHE A 62 6.53 -19.36 7.83
C PHE A 62 6.89 -17.93 7.53
N LEU A 63 7.60 -17.70 6.43
CA LEU A 63 7.95 -16.34 5.99
C LEU A 63 6.71 -15.63 5.45
N LYS A 64 6.47 -14.41 5.92
CA LYS A 64 5.43 -13.51 5.45
C LYS A 64 6.05 -12.21 4.99
N ILE A 65 5.82 -11.83 3.75
CA ILE A 65 6.18 -10.52 3.23
C ILE A 65 5.14 -9.52 3.72
N THR A 66 5.59 -8.46 4.35
CA THR A 66 4.71 -7.43 4.91
C THR A 66 4.71 -6.15 4.10
N ASP A 67 5.84 -5.76 3.51
CA ASP A 67 5.94 -4.57 2.68
C ASP A 67 7.19 -4.59 1.80
N ARG A 68 7.37 -3.50 1.05
CA ARG A 68 8.59 -3.15 0.33
C ARG A 68 9.39 -2.09 1.07
N LYS A 69 10.70 -2.31 1.27
CA LYS A 69 11.60 -1.38 1.96
C LYS A 69 11.56 0.04 1.36
N LYS A 70 11.51 0.14 0.02
CA LYS A 70 11.43 1.42 -0.70
C LYS A 70 10.06 2.11 -0.61
N GLU A 71 9.02 1.41 -0.17
CA GLU A 71 7.67 1.95 -0.01
C GLU A 71 7.37 2.38 1.42
N LEU A 72 8.18 1.90 2.40
CA LEU A 72 8.11 2.42 3.76
C LEU A 72 8.38 3.92 3.76
N PHE A 73 7.55 4.66 4.43
CA PHE A 73 7.79 6.08 4.64
C PHE A 73 7.85 6.44 6.11
N LYS A 74 8.50 7.55 6.41
CA LYS A 74 8.66 8.08 7.75
C LYS A 74 7.75 9.30 7.92
N THR A 75 6.95 9.29 8.98
CA THR A 75 6.15 10.47 9.35
C THR A 75 7.05 11.56 9.95
N SER A 76 6.57 12.81 10.05
CA SER A 76 7.32 13.90 10.70
C SER A 76 7.67 13.61 12.16
N GLY A 77 6.91 12.74 12.83
CA GLY A 77 7.20 12.24 14.18
C GLY A 77 8.24 11.12 14.22
N GLY A 78 8.89 10.79 13.11
CA GLY A 78 9.97 9.81 13.04
C GLY A 78 9.53 8.36 13.04
N LYS A 79 8.24 8.07 12.90
CA LYS A 79 7.71 6.71 12.90
C LYS A 79 7.60 6.17 11.46
N TYR A 80 8.03 4.93 11.26
CA TYR A 80 7.87 4.24 9.99
C TYR A 80 6.45 3.69 9.85
N VAL A 81 5.92 3.80 8.63
CA VAL A 81 4.61 3.30 8.24
C VAL A 81 4.78 2.43 6.99
N ALA A 82 4.17 1.25 7.04
CA ALA A 82 4.08 0.29 5.96
C ALA A 82 2.74 0.50 5.22
N PRO A 83 2.71 1.07 4.00
CA PRO A 83 1.46 1.40 3.33
C PRO A 83 0.68 0.17 2.84
N GLN A 84 1.36 -0.86 2.34
CA GLN A 84 0.71 -2.01 1.71
C GLN A 84 -0.26 -2.79 2.62
N PRO A 85 0.08 -3.09 3.90
CA PRO A 85 -0.86 -3.75 4.81
C PRO A 85 -2.15 -2.96 5.00
N ILE A 86 -2.04 -1.62 5.11
CA ILE A 86 -3.18 -0.73 5.28
C ILE A 86 -4.04 -0.75 4.00
N GLU A 87 -3.42 -0.57 2.84
CA GLU A 87 -4.07 -0.59 1.53
C GLU A 87 -4.77 -1.93 1.25
N ASN A 88 -4.07 -3.04 1.51
CA ASN A 88 -4.63 -4.37 1.31
C ASN A 88 -5.83 -4.64 2.23
N LYS A 89 -5.75 -4.21 3.49
CA LYS A 89 -6.85 -4.37 4.44
C LYS A 89 -8.08 -3.55 4.04
N MET A 90 -7.89 -2.31 3.66
CA MET A 90 -8.98 -1.43 3.20
C MET A 90 -9.66 -1.95 1.93
N LYS A 91 -8.91 -2.54 1.00
CA LYS A 91 -9.44 -3.15 -0.24
C LYS A 91 -10.24 -4.44 -0.01
N GLU A 92 -10.31 -4.97 1.22
CA GLU A 92 -11.27 -6.02 1.56
C GLU A 92 -12.73 -5.51 1.53
N SER A 93 -12.92 -4.19 1.61
CA SER A 93 -14.24 -3.57 1.46
C SER A 93 -14.68 -3.54 0.00
N PRO A 94 -15.92 -3.95 -0.31
CA PRO A 94 -16.46 -3.84 -1.67
C PRO A 94 -16.61 -2.39 -2.14
N PHE A 95 -16.54 -1.40 -1.25
CA PHE A 95 -16.63 0.02 -1.59
C PHE A 95 -15.31 0.63 -2.05
N VAL A 96 -14.17 -0.05 -1.83
CA VAL A 96 -12.83 0.45 -2.19
C VAL A 96 -12.31 -0.28 -3.41
N GLU A 97 -12.24 0.41 -4.54
CA GLU A 97 -11.64 -0.12 -5.77
C GLU A 97 -10.12 -0.04 -5.71
N GLN A 98 -9.61 1.14 -5.41
CA GLN A 98 -8.17 1.40 -5.30
C GLN A 98 -7.92 2.38 -4.17
N MET A 99 -6.73 2.31 -3.59
CA MET A 99 -6.31 3.32 -2.63
C MET A 99 -4.79 3.43 -2.57
N MET A 100 -4.33 4.58 -2.14
CA MET A 100 -2.94 4.83 -1.82
C MET A 100 -2.82 5.56 -0.49
N VAL A 101 -2.06 4.99 0.42
CA VAL A 101 -1.69 5.61 1.70
C VAL A 101 -0.60 6.65 1.47
N VAL A 102 -0.77 7.82 2.05
CA VAL A 102 0.15 8.95 2.02
C VAL A 102 0.49 9.41 3.44
N GLY A 103 1.62 10.07 3.64
CA GLY A 103 2.01 10.53 4.98
C GLY A 103 3.50 10.73 5.18
N ALA A 104 4.31 10.60 4.10
CA ALA A 104 5.74 10.87 4.17
C ALA A 104 5.98 12.31 4.65
N GLU A 105 6.77 12.45 5.74
CA GLU A 105 7.10 13.73 6.38
C GLU A 105 5.88 14.51 6.93
N GLN A 106 4.70 13.87 6.98
CA GLN A 106 3.47 14.47 7.49
C GLN A 106 3.20 14.06 8.94
N LYS A 107 2.36 14.83 9.64
CA LYS A 107 2.03 14.59 11.07
C LYS A 107 1.23 13.31 11.29
N PHE A 108 0.51 12.85 10.29
CA PHE A 108 -0.37 11.67 10.35
C PHE A 108 -0.51 11.01 8.98
N VAL A 109 -1.03 9.79 8.99
CA VAL A 109 -1.32 9.02 7.79
C VAL A 109 -2.64 9.48 7.19
N GLY A 110 -2.60 9.79 5.89
CA GLY A 110 -3.77 10.06 5.06
C GLY A 110 -3.94 9.01 3.96
N ALA A 111 -5.03 9.11 3.21
CA ALA A 111 -5.27 8.22 2.09
C ALA A 111 -5.98 8.92 0.91
N LEU A 112 -5.59 8.54 -0.30
CA LEU A 112 -6.41 8.73 -1.50
C LEU A 112 -7.20 7.43 -1.72
N ILE A 113 -8.51 7.55 -1.89
CA ILE A 113 -9.41 6.39 -2.07
C ILE A 113 -10.20 6.58 -3.37
N VAL A 114 -10.13 5.59 -4.24
CA VAL A 114 -11.00 5.48 -5.41
C VAL A 114 -12.16 4.56 -5.05
N PRO A 115 -13.39 5.07 -5.00
CA PRO A 115 -14.58 4.27 -4.77
C PRO A 115 -14.83 3.23 -5.85
N SER A 116 -15.36 2.07 -5.49
CA SER A 116 -16.01 1.18 -6.45
C SER A 116 -17.35 1.81 -6.86
N ILE A 117 -17.36 2.45 -8.03
CA ILE A 117 -18.53 3.19 -8.53
C ILE A 117 -19.77 2.29 -8.66
N PRO A 118 -19.69 1.02 -9.12
CA PRO A 118 -20.85 0.14 -9.15
C PRO A 118 -21.48 -0.05 -7.76
N ASN A 119 -20.67 -0.41 -6.77
CA ASN A 119 -21.16 -0.66 -5.40
C ASN A 119 -21.64 0.62 -4.72
N LEU A 120 -20.98 1.75 -4.97
CA LEU A 120 -21.38 3.05 -4.46
C LEU A 120 -22.73 3.49 -5.04
N ARG A 121 -22.95 3.28 -6.34
CA ARG A 121 -24.23 3.59 -7.01
C ARG A 121 -25.38 2.77 -6.43
N GLU A 122 -25.19 1.47 -6.23
CA GLU A 122 -26.17 0.59 -5.64
C GLU A 122 -26.51 1.04 -4.21
N TRP A 123 -25.51 1.34 -3.39
CA TRP A 123 -25.70 1.85 -2.03
C TRP A 123 -26.46 3.18 -2.01
N MET A 124 -26.10 4.13 -2.89
CA MET A 124 -26.80 5.42 -3.02
C MET A 124 -28.27 5.21 -3.38
N GLN A 125 -28.56 4.29 -4.32
CA GLN A 125 -29.93 3.95 -4.70
C GLN A 125 -30.72 3.40 -3.51
N HIS A 126 -30.16 2.49 -2.73
CA HIS A 126 -30.80 1.95 -1.50
C HIS A 126 -31.05 3.03 -0.44
N LYS A 127 -30.23 4.07 -0.41
CA LYS A 127 -30.37 5.22 0.51
C LYS A 127 -31.27 6.34 -0.06
N GLY A 128 -31.84 6.17 -1.26
CA GLY A 128 -32.66 7.19 -1.91
C GLY A 128 -31.86 8.44 -2.31
N ILE A 129 -30.55 8.29 -2.56
CA ILE A 129 -29.66 9.36 -2.99
C ILE A 129 -29.50 9.26 -4.50
N PRO A 130 -29.82 10.30 -5.28
CA PRO A 130 -29.60 10.27 -6.73
C PRO A 130 -28.11 10.19 -7.06
N PHE A 131 -27.75 9.32 -7.99
CA PHE A 131 -26.41 9.27 -8.56
C PHE A 131 -26.43 10.01 -9.91
N THR A 132 -25.69 11.10 -10.02
CA THR A 132 -25.54 11.90 -11.24
C THR A 132 -24.20 11.60 -11.91
N THR A 133 -23.11 12.03 -11.29
CA THR A 133 -21.74 11.78 -11.74
C THR A 133 -20.90 11.19 -10.63
N ALA A 134 -19.75 10.63 -10.96
CA ALA A 134 -18.79 10.16 -9.95
C ALA A 134 -18.25 11.35 -9.11
N GLU A 135 -18.04 12.50 -9.74
CA GLU A 135 -17.61 13.74 -9.09
C GLU A 135 -18.62 14.21 -8.04
N ASP A 136 -19.92 14.19 -8.36
CA ASP A 136 -20.95 14.56 -7.39
C ASP A 136 -21.05 13.54 -6.26
N ALA A 137 -20.90 12.26 -6.59
CA ALA A 137 -20.96 11.18 -5.60
C ALA A 137 -19.84 11.28 -4.56
N VAL A 138 -18.57 11.49 -4.97
CA VAL A 138 -17.45 11.59 -4.04
C VAL A 138 -17.49 12.83 -3.15
N ASN A 139 -18.23 13.85 -3.56
CA ASN A 139 -18.45 15.08 -2.78
C ASN A 139 -19.75 15.05 -1.94
N ASN A 140 -20.54 14.00 -2.06
CA ASN A 140 -21.80 13.89 -1.31
C ASN A 140 -21.53 13.65 0.18
N PRO A 141 -22.11 14.45 1.11
CA PRO A 141 -21.86 14.30 2.54
C PRO A 141 -22.15 12.91 3.09
N LYS A 142 -23.23 12.26 2.64
CA LYS A 142 -23.58 10.89 3.09
C LYS A 142 -22.59 9.84 2.59
N VAL A 143 -22.02 10.05 1.41
CA VAL A 143 -20.93 9.20 0.88
C VAL A 143 -19.65 9.41 1.69
N LEU A 144 -19.32 10.66 2.00
CA LEU A 144 -18.16 10.95 2.86
C LEU A 144 -18.33 10.32 4.25
N ASP A 145 -19.54 10.33 4.82
CA ASP A 145 -19.82 9.69 6.11
C ASP A 145 -19.67 8.16 6.00
N LEU A 146 -20.15 7.53 4.92
CA LEU A 146 -19.93 6.10 4.67
C LEU A 146 -18.44 5.75 4.70
N TYR A 147 -17.60 6.55 4.01
CA TYR A 147 -16.16 6.28 3.98
C TYR A 147 -15.47 6.61 5.30
N ARG A 148 -15.94 7.56 6.10
CA ARG A 148 -15.45 7.78 7.47
C ARG A 148 -15.71 6.56 8.35
N GLU A 149 -16.95 6.06 8.37
CA GLU A 149 -17.31 4.86 9.12
C GLU A 149 -16.48 3.66 8.66
N LEU A 150 -16.26 3.52 7.35
CA LEU A 150 -15.41 2.49 6.77
C LEU A 150 -13.99 2.59 7.29
N VAL A 151 -13.34 3.74 7.13
CA VAL A 151 -11.97 4.00 7.59
C VAL A 151 -11.84 3.74 9.09
N ASP A 152 -12.80 4.21 9.91
CA ASP A 152 -12.79 4.00 11.35
C ASP A 152 -12.91 2.52 11.71
N SER A 153 -13.70 1.76 10.97
CA SER A 153 -13.86 0.32 11.19
C SER A 153 -12.56 -0.45 10.92
N PHE A 154 -11.83 -0.08 9.88
CA PHE A 154 -10.56 -0.71 9.52
C PHE A 154 -9.38 -0.20 10.35
N ASN A 155 -9.40 1.04 10.82
CA ASN A 155 -8.38 1.60 11.71
C ASN A 155 -8.17 0.78 13.00
N LYS A 156 -9.18 0.01 13.42
CA LYS A 156 -9.10 -0.88 14.59
C LYS A 156 -8.08 -2.01 14.44
N PHE A 157 -7.69 -2.34 13.22
CA PHE A 157 -6.68 -3.38 12.93
C PHE A 157 -5.24 -2.85 12.96
N PHE A 158 -5.06 -1.53 13.09
CA PHE A 158 -3.76 -0.87 13.00
C PHE A 158 -3.41 -0.11 14.27
N ASN A 159 -2.11 0.00 14.54
CA ASN A 159 -1.64 0.82 15.63
C ASN A 159 -1.91 2.32 15.36
N HIS A 160 -1.88 3.14 16.41
CA HIS A 160 -2.25 4.55 16.33
C HIS A 160 -1.49 5.35 15.26
N VAL A 161 -0.23 4.99 14.98
CA VAL A 161 0.61 5.68 13.99
C VAL A 161 0.19 5.35 12.56
N GLU A 162 -0.29 4.14 12.33
CA GLU A 162 -0.70 3.61 11.02
C GLU A 162 -2.15 3.95 10.66
N GLN A 163 -2.93 4.44 11.62
CA GLN A 163 -4.33 4.80 11.39
C GLN A 163 -4.48 5.97 10.44
N ILE A 164 -5.34 5.81 9.45
CA ILE A 164 -5.73 6.87 8.53
C ILE A 164 -6.55 7.91 9.30
N LYS A 165 -6.10 9.16 9.33
CA LYS A 165 -6.78 10.26 10.04
C LYS A 165 -7.64 11.12 9.12
N LYS A 166 -7.24 11.28 7.86
CA LYS A 166 -8.00 12.00 6.85
C LYS A 166 -7.84 11.28 5.51
N PHE A 167 -8.80 11.46 4.63
CA PHE A 167 -8.75 10.91 3.27
C PHE A 167 -9.43 11.84 2.27
N GLU A 168 -9.11 11.64 0.99
CA GLU A 168 -9.81 12.25 -0.15
C GLU A 168 -10.37 11.14 -1.03
N LEU A 169 -11.61 11.29 -1.47
CA LEU A 169 -12.22 10.42 -2.46
C LEU A 169 -11.92 10.95 -3.87
N LEU A 170 -11.52 10.06 -4.76
CA LEU A 170 -11.23 10.39 -6.15
C LEU A 170 -12.30 9.79 -7.06
N PRO A 171 -12.86 10.56 -8.00
CA PRO A 171 -13.95 10.09 -8.86
C PRO A 171 -13.50 9.11 -9.94
N ASN A 172 -12.24 9.16 -10.35
CA ASN A 172 -11.71 8.43 -11.48
C ASN A 172 -10.83 7.27 -11.04
N GLU A 173 -11.07 6.12 -11.64
CA GLU A 173 -10.26 4.91 -11.47
C GLU A 173 -8.85 5.12 -12.04
N TRP A 174 -7.86 4.56 -11.37
CA TRP A 174 -6.48 4.54 -11.85
C TRP A 174 -6.28 3.42 -12.85
N THR A 175 -5.62 3.74 -13.97
CA THR A 175 -5.42 2.77 -15.04
C THR A 175 -3.97 2.74 -15.52
N ILE A 176 -3.66 1.76 -16.38
CA ILE A 176 -2.37 1.69 -17.07
C ILE A 176 -2.28 2.85 -18.07
N ASP A 177 -3.36 3.14 -18.79
CA ASP A 177 -3.41 4.16 -19.85
C ASP A 177 -3.27 5.57 -19.29
N THR A 178 -3.87 5.84 -18.15
CA THR A 178 -3.76 7.13 -17.45
C THR A 178 -2.46 7.27 -16.65
N GLY A 179 -1.70 6.18 -16.55
CA GLY A 179 -0.31 6.17 -16.08
C GLY A 179 -0.12 5.88 -14.60
N GLU A 180 -1.17 5.72 -13.80
CA GLU A 180 -1.07 5.45 -12.36
C GLU A 180 -0.68 4.01 -12.04
N LEU A 181 -0.97 3.08 -12.96
CA LEU A 181 -0.65 1.68 -12.79
C LEU A 181 0.49 1.22 -13.71
N THR A 182 1.24 0.23 -13.25
CA THR A 182 2.12 -0.56 -14.11
C THR A 182 1.32 -1.57 -14.92
N PRO A 183 1.90 -2.19 -16.00
CA PRO A 183 1.26 -3.29 -16.71
C PRO A 183 0.86 -4.49 -15.82
N THR A 184 1.48 -4.62 -14.64
CA THR A 184 1.16 -5.64 -13.63
C THR A 184 0.22 -5.12 -12.54
N LEU A 185 -0.51 -4.03 -12.82
CA LEU A 185 -1.49 -3.38 -11.95
C LEU A 185 -0.95 -2.92 -10.59
N LYS A 186 0.35 -2.63 -10.48
CA LYS A 186 0.96 -2.05 -9.28
C LYS A 186 0.91 -0.53 -9.36
N LEU A 187 0.69 0.12 -8.21
CA LEU A 187 0.66 1.59 -8.09
C LEU A 187 2.01 2.22 -8.46
N LYS A 188 1.98 3.19 -9.33
CA LYS A 188 3.11 4.11 -9.57
C LYS A 188 3.00 5.29 -8.61
N ARG A 189 3.36 5.06 -7.34
CA ARG A 189 3.16 6.03 -6.25
C ARG A 189 3.63 7.44 -6.59
N LYS A 190 4.82 7.57 -7.21
CA LYS A 190 5.36 8.87 -7.60
C LYS A 190 4.43 9.62 -8.57
N VAL A 191 3.92 8.92 -9.58
CA VAL A 191 2.98 9.49 -10.56
C VAL A 191 1.68 9.93 -9.89
N ILE A 192 1.14 9.07 -9.00
CA ILE A 192 -0.10 9.38 -8.27
C ILE A 192 0.12 10.60 -7.37
N MET A 193 1.23 10.67 -6.64
CA MET A 193 1.55 11.81 -5.77
C MET A 193 1.66 13.13 -6.55
N GLU A 194 2.29 13.11 -7.72
CA GLU A 194 2.41 14.29 -8.58
C GLU A 194 1.05 14.70 -9.17
N LYS A 195 0.30 13.73 -9.71
CA LYS A 195 -0.99 13.96 -10.38
C LYS A 195 -2.08 14.44 -9.42
N TYR A 196 -2.12 13.88 -8.22
CA TYR A 196 -3.13 14.19 -7.20
C TYR A 196 -2.61 15.06 -6.06
N LYS A 197 -1.54 15.83 -6.32
CA LYS A 197 -0.93 16.72 -5.33
C LYS A 197 -1.95 17.62 -4.62
N ALA A 198 -2.86 18.23 -5.37
CA ALA A 198 -3.88 19.10 -4.80
C ALA A 198 -4.84 18.39 -3.83
N ALA A 199 -5.18 17.12 -4.11
CA ALA A 199 -5.99 16.30 -3.21
C ALA A 199 -5.19 15.95 -1.93
N ILE A 200 -3.92 15.61 -2.09
CA ILE A 200 -3.03 15.35 -0.94
C ILE A 200 -2.85 16.61 -0.09
N ASP A 201 -2.66 17.77 -0.69
CA ASP A 201 -2.53 19.02 0.03
C ASP A 201 -3.79 19.32 0.87
N ARG A 202 -5.01 18.99 0.39
CA ARG A 202 -6.26 19.14 1.16
C ARG A 202 -6.33 18.21 2.38
N ILE A 203 -5.74 17.01 2.30
CA ILE A 203 -5.66 16.09 3.44
C ILE A 203 -4.91 16.73 4.61
N TYR A 204 -3.87 17.50 4.31
CA TYR A 204 -2.97 18.06 5.32
C TYR A 204 -3.19 19.56 5.63
N ALA A 205 -4.14 20.19 4.94
CA ALA A 205 -4.57 21.55 5.21
C ALA A 205 -5.22 21.72 6.59
#